data_00339e844de5cf51c917779d6cb760cd
#
_entry.id   00339e844de5cf51c917779d6cb760cd
#
_cell.length_a   1.000
_cell.length_b   1.000
_cell.length_c   1.000
_cell.angle_alpha   90.00
_cell.angle_beta   90.00
_cell.angle_gamma   90.00
#
_symmetry.space_group_name_H-M   'P 1'
#
loop_
_entity.id
_entity.type
_entity.pdbx_description
1 polymer ?
#
loop_
_entity_poly.entity_id
_entity_poly.type
_entity_poly.pdbx_seq_one_letter_code
_entity_poly.pdbx_strand_id
1 'polypeptide(L)'
;MFFLYIVLISITISAQNLNFKDLSDKQHLNFYHDHGGSGQYFYVESMGSGVCLFDYDNDGDLDVYFPQGAPLPGWKKENVILENKLFRNDNLIWTDVTKETGVGDKTYSMGCACADYDNDGYTDLYVTNFGRDIMYRNIGDGTFIDVTDEIGIDNMEMGTSAAFFDSDNDGFLDLYVTNYIQFSIDENPECIGPMHTPEHGESYVRSYCDPDNFFGVGDK
;
A
#
# COMPACT_ATOMS: atom_id res chain seq x y z
N MET A 1 -29.91 -32.08 -48.42
CA MET A 1 -30.47 -31.51 -47.20
C MET A 1 -29.53 -31.91 -46.06
N PHE A 2 -28.54 -31.04 -45.71
CA PHE A 2 -27.57 -31.31 -44.65
C PHE A 2 -28.14 -30.80 -43.33
N PHE A 3 -28.34 -31.68 -42.36
CA PHE A 3 -28.70 -31.32 -40.99
C PHE A 3 -27.43 -30.95 -40.22
N LEU A 4 -27.33 -29.66 -39.83
CA LEU A 4 -26.29 -29.16 -38.94
C LEU A 4 -26.70 -29.48 -37.49
N TYR A 5 -26.01 -30.45 -36.85
CA TYR A 5 -26.18 -30.69 -35.41
C TYR A 5 -25.36 -29.67 -34.62
N ILE A 6 -26.05 -28.72 -33.97
CA ILE A 6 -25.42 -27.83 -32.98
C ILE A 6 -25.38 -28.57 -31.66
N VAL A 7 -24.18 -28.97 -31.24
CA VAL A 7 -23.95 -29.52 -29.90
C VAL A 7 -23.76 -28.36 -28.95
N LEU A 8 -24.80 -28.08 -28.15
CA LEU A 8 -24.70 -27.11 -27.02
C LEU A 8 -23.98 -27.81 -25.86
N ILE A 9 -22.70 -27.47 -25.62
CA ILE A 9 -21.98 -27.87 -24.44
C ILE A 9 -22.33 -26.84 -23.34
N SER A 10 -23.19 -27.25 -22.41
CA SER A 10 -23.42 -26.44 -21.19
C SER A 10 -22.27 -26.67 -20.22
N ILE A 11 -21.41 -25.67 -20.09
CA ILE A 11 -20.38 -25.61 -19.03
C ILE A 11 -21.09 -25.15 -17.75
N THR A 12 -21.35 -26.07 -16.84
CA THR A 12 -21.76 -25.69 -15.48
C THR A 12 -20.53 -25.22 -14.73
N ILE A 13 -20.39 -23.91 -14.55
CA ILE A 13 -19.41 -23.35 -13.63
C ILE A 13 -19.97 -23.57 -12.22
N SER A 14 -19.42 -24.55 -11.52
CA SER A 14 -19.67 -24.73 -10.09
C SER A 14 -18.93 -23.63 -9.34
N ALA A 15 -19.66 -22.82 -8.60
CA ALA A 15 -19.05 -21.88 -7.67
C ALA A 15 -18.25 -22.67 -6.62
N GLN A 16 -16.93 -22.54 -6.63
CA GLN A 16 -16.10 -23.13 -5.58
C GLN A 16 -16.39 -22.39 -4.26
N ASN A 17 -16.59 -23.14 -3.18
CA ASN A 17 -16.65 -22.56 -1.86
C ASN A 17 -15.26 -22.01 -1.51
N LEU A 18 -15.11 -20.69 -1.49
CA LEU A 18 -13.89 -20.03 -1.06
C LEU A 18 -13.75 -20.21 0.46
N ASN A 19 -12.69 -20.83 0.89
CA ASN A 19 -12.31 -20.97 2.29
C ASN A 19 -11.10 -20.10 2.57
N PHE A 20 -11.26 -19.09 3.43
CA PHE A 20 -10.15 -18.27 3.92
C PHE A 20 -9.52 -18.97 5.12
N LYS A 21 -8.20 -18.92 5.19
CA LYS A 21 -7.39 -19.50 6.25
C LYS A 21 -6.37 -18.47 6.69
N ASP A 22 -6.27 -18.23 8.00
CA ASP A 22 -5.15 -17.47 8.56
C ASP A 22 -3.91 -18.37 8.58
N LEU A 23 -2.87 -17.91 7.90
CA LEU A 23 -1.59 -18.63 7.76
C LEU A 23 -0.42 -17.82 8.36
N SER A 24 -0.65 -16.64 8.89
CA SER A 24 0.40 -15.73 9.36
C SER A 24 1.36 -16.37 10.36
N ASP A 25 0.85 -17.06 11.36
CA ASP A 25 1.67 -17.70 12.40
C ASP A 25 2.46 -18.93 11.93
N LYS A 26 2.10 -19.52 10.78
CA LYS A 26 2.62 -20.83 10.36
C LYS A 26 3.73 -20.75 9.32
N GLN A 27 3.90 -19.61 8.68
CA GLN A 27 4.69 -19.50 7.46
C GLN A 27 5.73 -18.37 7.48
N HIS A 28 6.10 -17.89 8.67
CA HIS A 28 7.14 -16.86 8.88
C HIS A 28 6.83 -15.48 8.28
N LEU A 29 5.55 -15.19 7.96
CA LEU A 29 5.13 -13.86 7.55
C LEU A 29 4.99 -12.97 8.79
N ASN A 30 6.13 -12.50 9.31
CA ASN A 30 6.20 -11.70 10.53
C ASN A 30 6.23 -10.21 10.18
N PHE A 31 5.07 -9.65 9.82
CA PHE A 31 4.87 -8.22 9.65
C PHE A 31 3.86 -7.69 10.66
N TYR A 32 4.16 -6.57 11.26
CA TYR A 32 3.27 -5.83 12.14
C TYR A 32 3.26 -4.36 11.71
N HIS A 33 2.10 -3.90 11.25
CA HIS A 33 1.95 -2.49 10.90
C HIS A 33 1.94 -1.62 12.15
N ASP A 34 2.78 -0.58 12.16
CA ASP A 34 2.84 0.43 13.22
C ASP A 34 2.70 1.82 12.58
N HIS A 35 1.64 2.52 12.91
CA HIS A 35 1.37 3.86 12.39
C HIS A 35 2.30 4.95 12.96
N GLY A 36 3.29 4.60 13.78
CA GLY A 36 4.29 5.55 14.30
C GLY A 36 3.74 6.62 15.24
N GLY A 37 2.54 6.42 15.77
CA GLY A 37 1.82 7.40 16.56
C GLY A 37 2.45 7.67 17.92
N SER A 38 2.30 8.92 18.38
CA SER A 38 2.86 9.42 19.62
C SER A 38 1.81 9.78 20.66
N GLY A 39 0.52 9.64 20.33
CA GLY A 39 -0.60 10.09 21.15
C GLY A 39 -0.92 11.59 20.97
N GLN A 40 -0.39 12.19 19.91
CA GLN A 40 -0.72 13.56 19.52
C GLN A 40 -1.89 13.65 18.55
N TYR A 41 -2.44 12.51 18.13
CA TYR A 41 -3.59 12.40 17.25
C TYR A 41 -3.37 13.10 15.90
N PHE A 42 -2.22 12.86 15.28
CA PHE A 42 -1.99 13.29 13.89
C PHE A 42 -2.95 12.56 12.96
N TYR A 43 -3.57 13.26 12.04
CA TYR A 43 -4.60 12.67 11.19
C TYR A 43 -4.10 11.43 10.43
N VAL A 44 -2.87 11.46 9.96
CA VAL A 44 -2.22 10.34 9.25
C VAL A 44 -2.19 9.03 10.06
N GLU A 45 -2.18 9.09 11.40
CA GLU A 45 -2.25 7.90 12.27
C GLU A 45 -3.58 7.14 12.14
N SER A 46 -4.64 7.81 11.68
CA SER A 46 -5.98 7.20 11.53
C SER A 46 -6.11 6.39 10.24
N MET A 47 -5.14 6.48 9.34
CA MET A 47 -5.13 5.78 8.07
C MET A 47 -4.36 4.46 8.20
N GLY A 48 -4.87 3.41 7.55
CA GLY A 48 -4.12 2.15 7.39
C GLY A 48 -3.24 2.18 6.15
N SER A 49 -2.28 1.28 6.09
CA SER A 49 -1.50 1.04 4.88
C SER A 49 -2.15 -0.01 3.99
N GLY A 50 -1.85 0.04 2.71
CA GLY A 50 -2.24 -0.95 1.72
C GLY A 50 -1.40 -2.22 1.77
N VAL A 51 -1.56 -3.05 0.74
CA VAL A 51 -0.74 -4.23 0.48
C VAL A 51 -0.71 -4.47 -1.02
N CYS A 52 0.44 -4.83 -1.57
CA CYS A 52 0.56 -5.30 -2.95
C CYS A 52 0.96 -6.77 -2.99
N LEU A 53 0.36 -7.50 -3.93
CA LEU A 53 0.71 -8.88 -4.26
C LEU A 53 1.16 -8.91 -5.72
N PHE A 54 2.37 -9.36 -5.97
CA PHE A 54 2.96 -9.45 -7.30
C PHE A 54 4.12 -10.44 -7.31
N ASP A 55 4.43 -10.99 -8.45
CA ASP A 55 5.58 -11.88 -8.67
C ASP A 55 6.78 -10.98 -9.06
N TYR A 56 7.68 -10.67 -8.10
CA TYR A 56 8.75 -9.72 -8.33
C TYR A 56 9.98 -10.36 -9.00
N ASP A 57 10.17 -11.67 -8.82
CA ASP A 57 11.34 -12.40 -9.34
C ASP A 57 11.00 -13.37 -10.49
N ASN A 58 9.74 -13.33 -10.96
CA ASN A 58 9.22 -14.13 -12.07
C ASN A 58 9.33 -15.65 -11.83
N ASP A 59 9.17 -16.10 -10.57
CA ASP A 59 9.20 -17.53 -10.22
C ASP A 59 7.83 -18.21 -10.29
N GLY A 60 6.74 -17.45 -10.43
CA GLY A 60 5.35 -17.88 -10.56
C GLY A 60 4.57 -17.91 -9.25
N ASP A 61 5.18 -17.64 -8.10
CA ASP A 61 4.53 -17.45 -6.82
C ASP A 61 4.31 -15.95 -6.56
N LEU A 62 3.17 -15.57 -5.96
CA LEU A 62 2.93 -14.16 -5.62
C LEU A 62 3.62 -13.79 -4.32
N ASP A 63 4.42 -12.74 -4.37
CA ASP A 63 5.09 -12.10 -3.24
C ASP A 63 4.21 -11.04 -2.60
N VAL A 64 4.59 -10.53 -1.44
CA VAL A 64 3.82 -9.51 -0.74
C VAL A 64 4.68 -8.34 -0.30
N TYR A 65 4.22 -7.14 -0.65
CA TYR A 65 4.79 -5.89 -0.17
C TYR A 65 3.85 -5.20 0.81
N PHE A 66 4.38 -4.85 1.98
CA PHE A 66 3.67 -4.13 3.03
C PHE A 66 4.23 -2.72 3.21
N PRO A 67 3.47 -1.69 2.83
CA PRO A 67 3.75 -0.33 3.27
C PRO A 67 3.69 -0.20 4.80
N GLN A 68 4.54 0.64 5.39
CA GLN A 68 4.67 0.84 6.83
C GLN A 68 4.55 2.32 7.19
N GLY A 69 4.03 2.61 8.38
CA GLY A 69 4.11 3.96 8.93
C GLY A 69 5.54 4.39 9.27
N ALA A 70 5.71 5.63 9.64
CA ALA A 70 6.99 6.17 10.09
C ALA A 70 6.87 6.83 11.47
N PRO A 71 7.96 6.98 12.23
CA PRO A 71 7.94 7.68 13.50
C PRO A 71 7.42 9.11 13.37
N LEU A 72 6.32 9.43 14.03
CA LEU A 72 5.78 10.79 14.10
C LEU A 72 6.36 11.57 15.29
N PRO A 73 6.29 12.91 15.31
CA PRO A 73 6.80 13.71 16.42
C PRO A 73 6.29 13.23 17.78
N GLY A 74 7.21 12.97 18.70
CA GLY A 74 6.89 12.43 20.01
C GLY A 74 6.81 10.90 20.12
N TRP A 75 7.03 10.16 19.04
CA TRP A 75 7.14 8.70 19.09
C TRP A 75 8.29 8.24 20.01
N LYS A 76 8.04 7.21 20.83
CA LYS A 76 8.94 6.86 21.95
C LYS A 76 9.46 5.43 21.93
N LYS A 77 9.13 4.62 20.91
CA LYS A 77 9.63 3.25 20.84
C LYS A 77 11.09 3.28 20.37
N GLU A 78 12.02 2.99 21.30
CA GLU A 78 13.45 2.94 21.00
C GLU A 78 13.80 1.61 20.30
N ASN A 79 14.80 1.65 19.40
CA ASN A 79 15.33 0.49 18.67
C ASN A 79 14.32 -0.25 17.77
N VAL A 80 13.23 0.42 17.37
CA VAL A 80 12.30 -0.08 16.37
C VAL A 80 12.53 0.72 15.09
N ILE A 81 12.81 0.02 14.00
CA ILE A 81 12.90 0.61 12.67
C ILE A 81 11.57 0.32 11.98
N LEU A 82 10.86 1.37 11.61
CA LEU A 82 9.69 1.27 10.76
C LEU A 82 10.17 1.44 9.32
N GLU A 83 9.94 0.42 8.52
CA GLU A 83 10.27 0.40 7.08
C GLU A 83 9.30 -0.53 6.36
N ASN A 84 9.03 -0.22 5.11
CA ASN A 84 8.25 -1.09 4.23
C ASN A 84 8.92 -2.46 4.10
N LYS A 85 8.15 -3.50 3.87
CA LYS A 85 8.65 -4.86 3.80
C LYS A 85 8.22 -5.57 2.53
N LEU A 86 9.17 -6.22 1.87
CA LEU A 86 8.92 -7.19 0.81
C LEU A 86 9.23 -8.59 1.32
N PHE A 87 8.26 -9.48 1.22
CA PHE A 87 8.43 -10.89 1.53
C PHE A 87 8.30 -11.71 0.27
N ARG A 88 9.35 -12.44 -0.06
CA ARG A 88 9.33 -13.44 -1.12
C ARG A 88 8.59 -14.69 -0.64
N ASN A 89 7.78 -15.22 -1.54
CA ASN A 89 7.01 -16.44 -1.33
C ASN A 89 7.63 -17.60 -2.13
N ASP A 90 8.13 -18.58 -1.44
CA ASP A 90 8.59 -19.83 -2.05
C ASP A 90 7.59 -20.96 -1.62
N ASN A 91 6.51 -21.17 -2.37
CA ASN A 91 5.47 -22.17 -2.05
C ASN A 91 4.86 -21.98 -0.65
N LEU A 92 4.43 -20.77 -0.32
CA LEU A 92 3.89 -20.35 0.98
C LEU A 92 4.93 -20.33 2.12
N ILE A 93 6.20 -20.35 1.84
CA ILE A 93 7.28 -20.06 2.79
C ILE A 93 7.77 -18.65 2.52
N TRP A 94 7.58 -17.76 3.49
CA TRP A 94 7.86 -16.34 3.34
C TRP A 94 9.27 -15.99 3.86
N THR A 95 10.01 -15.23 3.06
CA THR A 95 11.35 -14.74 3.41
C THR A 95 11.39 -13.22 3.28
N ASP A 96 11.76 -12.49 4.33
CA ASP A 96 11.99 -11.04 4.26
C ASP A 96 13.21 -10.77 3.36
N VAL A 97 12.97 -10.21 2.19
CA VAL A 97 13.97 -9.86 1.18
C VAL A 97 14.12 -8.34 1.00
N THR A 98 13.54 -7.56 1.91
CA THR A 98 13.49 -6.10 1.85
C THR A 98 14.85 -5.46 1.60
N LYS A 99 15.87 -5.92 2.33
CA LYS A 99 17.21 -5.36 2.26
C LYS A 99 17.92 -5.73 0.96
N GLU A 100 17.75 -6.96 0.53
CA GLU A 100 18.35 -7.51 -0.67
C GLU A 100 17.80 -6.83 -1.93
N THR A 101 16.49 -6.58 -1.93
CA THR A 101 15.78 -5.97 -3.06
C THR A 101 15.87 -4.46 -3.11
N GLY A 102 16.17 -3.81 -1.97
CA GLY A 102 16.36 -2.36 -1.89
C GLY A 102 15.08 -1.53 -1.74
N VAL A 103 13.93 -2.16 -1.48
CA VAL A 103 12.62 -1.48 -1.40
C VAL A 103 12.18 -1.07 0.01
N GLY A 104 13.09 -1.11 0.98
CA GLY A 104 12.85 -0.77 2.39
C GLY A 104 12.75 0.74 2.63
N ASP A 105 11.71 1.39 2.12
CA ASP A 105 11.42 2.78 2.40
C ASP A 105 11.05 2.99 3.88
N LYS A 106 11.42 4.16 4.42
CA LYS A 106 11.19 4.58 5.82
C LYS A 106 10.35 5.84 5.93
N THR A 107 9.80 6.30 4.81
CA THR A 107 8.80 7.37 4.80
C THR A 107 7.46 6.84 5.31
N TYR A 108 6.49 7.70 5.49
CA TYR A 108 5.16 7.28 5.94
C TYR A 108 4.35 6.77 4.76
N SER A 109 4.39 5.45 4.52
CA SER A 109 3.75 4.85 3.36
C SER A 109 2.28 4.53 3.60
N MET A 110 1.45 4.79 2.58
CA MET A 110 -0.01 4.70 2.65
C MET A 110 -0.57 3.58 1.78
N GLY A 111 0.00 3.35 0.61
CA GLY A 111 -0.46 2.35 -0.34
C GLY A 111 0.62 1.97 -1.34
N CYS A 112 0.27 1.06 -2.22
CA CYS A 112 1.15 0.66 -3.33
C CYS A 112 0.36 0.17 -4.53
N ALA A 113 1.00 0.17 -5.70
CA ALA A 113 0.50 -0.42 -6.94
C ALA A 113 1.67 -1.08 -7.68
N CYS A 114 1.39 -2.16 -8.40
CA CYS A 114 2.40 -2.93 -9.11
C CYS A 114 2.00 -3.11 -10.57
N ALA A 115 2.94 -2.91 -11.49
CA ALA A 115 2.79 -3.18 -12.92
C ALA A 115 4.14 -3.15 -13.61
N ASP A 116 4.26 -3.78 -14.76
CA ASP A 116 5.38 -3.63 -15.69
C ASP A 116 5.13 -2.34 -16.51
N TYR A 117 5.60 -1.17 -15.98
CA TYR A 117 5.25 0.13 -16.58
C TYR A 117 6.08 0.45 -17.82
N ASP A 118 7.28 -0.14 -17.94
CA ASP A 118 8.19 0.11 -19.07
C ASP A 118 8.23 -1.05 -20.08
N ASN A 119 7.38 -2.07 -19.90
CA ASN A 119 7.23 -3.24 -20.77
C ASN A 119 8.54 -4.07 -20.92
N ASP A 120 9.33 -4.16 -19.85
CA ASP A 120 10.56 -4.94 -19.84
C ASP A 120 10.38 -6.40 -19.41
N GLY A 121 9.17 -6.75 -18.94
CA GLY A 121 8.77 -8.10 -18.51
C GLY A 121 8.96 -8.34 -17.00
N TYR A 122 9.35 -7.33 -16.24
CA TYR A 122 9.45 -7.39 -14.78
C TYR A 122 8.45 -6.44 -14.13
N THR A 123 7.84 -6.89 -13.05
CA THR A 123 6.84 -6.08 -12.34
C THR A 123 7.51 -5.05 -11.45
N ASP A 124 7.17 -3.78 -11.67
CA ASP A 124 7.63 -2.62 -10.91
C ASP A 124 6.69 -2.30 -9.75
N LEU A 125 7.13 -1.41 -8.86
CA LEU A 125 6.41 -1.08 -7.65
C LEU A 125 6.32 0.44 -7.46
N TYR A 126 5.10 0.96 -7.35
CA TYR A 126 4.83 2.33 -6.93
C TYR A 126 4.33 2.36 -5.50
N VAL A 127 4.88 3.25 -4.67
CA VAL A 127 4.52 3.41 -3.27
C VAL A 127 4.01 4.82 -3.03
N THR A 128 2.75 4.93 -2.56
CA THR A 128 2.18 6.22 -2.16
C THR A 128 2.54 6.53 -0.71
N ASN A 129 2.91 7.77 -0.46
CA ASN A 129 3.39 8.23 0.85
C ASN A 129 2.62 9.46 1.34
N PHE A 130 2.72 9.70 2.61
CA PHE A 130 2.53 11.05 3.15
C PHE A 130 3.81 11.83 2.90
N GLY A 131 3.83 12.63 1.83
CA GLY A 131 5.01 13.26 1.23
C GLY A 131 5.42 12.59 -0.09
N ARG A 132 6.71 12.58 -0.41
CA ARG A 132 7.22 12.08 -1.70
C ARG A 132 6.86 10.60 -1.92
N ASP A 133 6.11 10.36 -2.98
CA ASP A 133 5.86 9.01 -3.48
C ASP A 133 7.14 8.43 -4.12
N ILE A 134 7.20 7.10 -4.24
CA ILE A 134 8.37 6.43 -4.80
C ILE A 134 7.96 5.47 -5.91
N MET A 135 8.67 5.55 -7.04
CA MET A 135 8.63 4.56 -8.10
C MET A 135 9.91 3.71 -8.08
N TYR A 136 9.75 2.44 -7.84
CA TYR A 136 10.81 1.44 -7.88
C TYR A 136 10.71 0.66 -9.19
N ARG A 137 11.74 0.75 -10.04
CA ARG A 137 11.88 -0.09 -11.22
C ARG A 137 12.60 -1.38 -10.85
N ASN A 138 11.99 -2.51 -11.20
CA ASN A 138 12.60 -3.83 -11.12
C ASN A 138 13.63 -3.99 -12.25
N ILE A 139 14.87 -4.34 -11.95
CA ILE A 139 15.92 -4.47 -12.97
C ILE A 139 16.18 -5.92 -13.40
N GLY A 140 15.27 -6.84 -12.98
CA GLY A 140 15.29 -8.23 -13.43
C GLY A 140 16.39 -9.12 -12.84
N ASP A 141 17.14 -8.62 -11.88
CA ASP A 141 18.18 -9.39 -11.14
C ASP A 141 17.77 -9.66 -9.68
N GLY A 142 16.49 -9.42 -9.35
CA GLY A 142 15.94 -9.54 -8.00
C GLY A 142 16.10 -8.27 -7.15
N THR A 143 16.52 -7.14 -7.76
CA THR A 143 16.65 -5.86 -7.07
C THR A 143 15.85 -4.75 -7.75
N PHE A 144 15.60 -3.66 -7.03
CA PHE A 144 14.91 -2.48 -7.53
C PHE A 144 15.78 -1.23 -7.42
N ILE A 145 15.52 -0.26 -8.29
CA ILE A 145 16.10 1.08 -8.21
C ILE A 145 15.01 2.14 -8.11
N ASP A 146 15.22 3.14 -7.25
CA ASP A 146 14.35 4.33 -7.19
C ASP A 146 14.57 5.17 -8.44
N VAL A 147 13.57 5.25 -9.30
CA VAL A 147 13.57 6.03 -10.55
C VAL A 147 12.65 7.23 -10.50
N THR A 148 12.09 7.55 -9.33
CA THR A 148 11.09 8.61 -9.12
C THR A 148 11.49 9.94 -9.76
N ASP A 149 12.72 10.39 -9.51
CA ASP A 149 13.23 11.65 -10.07
C ASP A 149 13.56 11.53 -11.57
N GLU A 150 14.01 10.35 -12.02
CA GLU A 150 14.34 10.08 -13.42
C GLU A 150 13.13 10.21 -14.32
N ILE A 151 11.97 9.69 -13.88
CA ILE A 151 10.74 9.70 -14.66
C ILE A 151 9.82 10.89 -14.34
N GLY A 152 10.26 11.79 -13.45
CA GLY A 152 9.60 13.06 -13.21
C GLY A 152 8.35 12.98 -12.33
N ILE A 153 8.23 11.99 -11.46
CA ILE A 153 7.15 11.92 -10.47
C ILE A 153 7.42 12.96 -9.37
N ASP A 154 6.48 13.86 -9.16
CA ASP A 154 6.58 15.00 -8.24
C ASP A 154 5.46 15.06 -7.19
N ASN A 155 4.77 13.93 -6.92
CA ASN A 155 3.72 13.90 -5.91
C ASN A 155 4.32 14.00 -4.51
N MET A 156 4.02 15.12 -3.83
CA MET A 156 4.48 15.44 -2.47
C MET A 156 3.30 15.56 -1.49
N GLU A 157 2.12 15.24 -1.95
CA GLU A 157 0.87 15.33 -1.19
C GLU A 157 0.66 14.10 -0.30
N MET A 158 -0.51 13.93 0.25
CA MET A 158 -0.91 12.72 0.96
C MET A 158 -1.47 11.71 -0.04
N GLY A 159 -0.58 11.01 -0.75
CA GLY A 159 -0.93 9.95 -1.68
C GLY A 159 -1.54 8.76 -0.95
N THR A 160 -2.72 8.29 -1.34
CA THR A 160 -3.42 7.22 -0.62
C THR A 160 -3.60 5.95 -1.44
N SER A 161 -3.76 6.07 -2.74
CA SER A 161 -3.90 4.92 -3.63
C SER A 161 -3.36 5.25 -5.01
N ALA A 162 -2.93 4.24 -5.73
CA ALA A 162 -2.47 4.37 -7.11
C ALA A 162 -3.01 3.23 -7.96
N ALA A 163 -3.09 3.46 -9.27
CA ALA A 163 -3.45 2.44 -10.24
C ALA A 163 -2.71 2.69 -11.56
N PHE A 164 -2.23 1.60 -12.15
CA PHE A 164 -1.70 1.58 -13.51
C PHE A 164 -2.78 1.12 -14.49
N PHE A 165 -2.92 1.78 -15.60
CA PHE A 165 -3.81 1.38 -16.69
C PHE A 165 -3.42 2.13 -17.98
N ASP A 166 -3.70 1.53 -19.13
CA ASP A 166 -3.49 2.14 -20.44
C ASP A 166 -4.75 2.98 -20.77
N SER A 167 -4.67 4.29 -20.57
CA SER A 167 -5.84 5.19 -20.68
C SER A 167 -6.19 5.57 -22.12
N ASP A 168 -5.22 5.53 -23.02
CA ASP A 168 -5.38 5.94 -24.43
C ASP A 168 -5.16 4.80 -25.45
N ASN A 169 -4.90 3.59 -24.96
CA ASN A 169 -4.67 2.37 -25.73
C ASN A 169 -3.43 2.45 -26.65
N ASP A 170 -2.37 3.07 -26.16
CA ASP A 170 -1.09 3.14 -26.86
C ASP A 170 -0.15 1.98 -26.56
N GLY A 171 -0.50 1.14 -25.57
CA GLY A 171 0.25 -0.03 -25.13
C GLY A 171 1.25 0.24 -24.01
N PHE A 172 1.29 1.47 -23.51
CA PHE A 172 2.03 1.84 -22.31
C PHE A 172 1.08 2.10 -21.14
N LEU A 173 1.53 1.84 -19.92
CA LEU A 173 0.71 2.08 -18.75
C LEU A 173 0.87 3.51 -18.25
N ASP A 174 -0.27 4.15 -18.04
CA ASP A 174 -0.38 5.41 -17.31
C ASP A 174 -0.47 5.14 -15.81
N LEU A 175 -0.06 6.11 -15.00
CA LEU A 175 -0.19 6.08 -13.55
C LEU A 175 -1.18 7.14 -13.09
N TYR A 176 -2.19 6.72 -12.33
CA TYR A 176 -3.12 7.61 -11.64
C TYR A 176 -2.95 7.49 -10.14
N VAL A 177 -2.74 8.62 -9.46
CA VAL A 177 -2.53 8.69 -8.01
C VAL A 177 -3.63 9.51 -7.37
N THR A 178 -4.26 8.99 -6.33
CA THR A 178 -5.23 9.72 -5.54
C THR A 178 -4.58 10.34 -4.32
N ASN A 179 -4.83 11.63 -4.13
CA ASN A 179 -4.46 12.37 -2.93
C ASN A 179 -5.71 12.61 -2.07
N TYR A 180 -5.54 12.68 -0.75
CA TYR A 180 -6.69 12.72 0.14
C TYR A 180 -6.99 14.13 0.65
N ILE A 181 -6.23 14.59 1.60
CA ILE A 181 -6.43 15.90 2.23
C ILE A 181 -5.12 16.68 2.32
N GLN A 182 -5.24 18.00 2.41
CA GLN A 182 -4.11 18.83 2.74
C GLN A 182 -3.86 18.78 4.25
N PHE A 183 -2.86 18.01 4.64
CA PHE A 183 -2.46 17.82 6.03
C PHE A 183 -0.97 18.12 6.21
N SER A 184 -0.63 18.78 7.32
CA SER A 184 0.74 19.05 7.73
C SER A 184 0.92 18.68 9.20
N ILE A 185 2.05 18.08 9.52
CA ILE A 185 2.42 17.74 10.90
C ILE A 185 2.50 19.01 11.78
N ASP A 186 3.04 20.10 11.22
CA ASP A 186 3.24 21.35 11.95
C ASP A 186 1.94 22.12 12.22
N GLU A 187 0.93 21.88 11.39
CA GLU A 187 -0.39 22.51 11.48
C GLU A 187 -1.47 21.55 11.97
N ASN A 188 -1.09 20.54 12.76
CA ASN A 188 -2.03 19.53 13.27
C ASN A 188 -3.08 20.20 14.19
N PRO A 189 -4.36 20.26 13.78
CA PRO A 189 -5.38 20.93 14.58
C PRO A 189 -5.69 20.16 15.86
N GLU A 190 -6.12 20.88 16.90
CA GLU A 190 -6.62 20.25 18.13
C GLU A 190 -8.11 20.01 18.02
N CYS A 191 -8.49 18.74 17.83
CA CYS A 191 -9.88 18.34 17.81
C CYS A 191 -10.25 17.64 19.12
N ILE A 192 -11.52 17.83 19.52
CA ILE A 192 -12.09 17.29 20.75
C ILE A 192 -13.31 16.46 20.36
N GLY A 193 -13.33 15.22 20.80
CA GLY A 193 -14.44 14.30 20.56
C GLY A 193 -15.06 13.78 21.85
N PRO A 194 -16.31 13.30 21.78
CA PRO A 194 -16.98 12.69 22.93
C PRO A 194 -16.33 11.32 23.26
N MET A 195 -16.04 11.11 24.53
CA MET A 195 -15.67 9.81 25.06
C MET A 195 -16.73 9.37 26.07
N HIS A 196 -17.35 8.23 25.82
CA HIS A 196 -18.31 7.64 26.75
C HIS A 196 -17.61 6.58 27.60
N THR A 197 -17.55 6.79 28.91
CA THR A 197 -17.07 5.77 29.85
C THR A 197 -18.21 5.30 30.76
N PRO A 198 -18.30 4.00 31.05
CA PRO A 198 -19.36 3.48 31.94
C PRO A 198 -19.35 4.10 33.34
N GLU A 199 -18.17 4.59 33.78
CA GLU A 199 -17.97 5.12 35.13
C GLU A 199 -18.21 6.63 35.25
N HIS A 200 -17.99 7.40 34.18
CA HIS A 200 -17.96 8.87 34.19
C HIS A 200 -18.95 9.53 33.22
N GLY A 201 -19.73 8.73 32.48
CA GLY A 201 -20.66 9.27 31.48
C GLY A 201 -19.94 9.86 30.26
N GLU A 202 -20.52 10.90 29.67
CA GLU A 202 -19.92 11.62 28.53
C GLU A 202 -18.86 12.61 29.01
N SER A 203 -17.67 12.51 28.46
CA SER A 203 -16.59 13.47 28.59
C SER A 203 -16.05 13.85 27.21
N TYR A 204 -15.39 14.99 27.11
CA TYR A 204 -14.77 15.42 25.86
C TYR A 204 -13.25 15.33 26.01
N VAL A 205 -12.62 14.62 25.11
CA VAL A 205 -11.17 14.39 25.13
C VAL A 205 -10.57 14.76 23.78
N ARG A 206 -9.27 14.99 23.75
CA ARG A 206 -8.54 15.16 22.51
C ARG A 206 -8.71 13.90 21.65
N SER A 207 -9.02 14.09 20.38
CA SER A 207 -9.29 13.02 19.42
C SER A 207 -8.73 13.34 18.06
N TYR A 208 -8.76 12.38 17.14
CA TYR A 208 -8.52 12.66 15.73
C TYR A 208 -9.57 13.62 15.20
N CYS A 209 -9.15 14.48 14.28
CA CYS A 209 -10.04 15.40 13.59
C CYS A 209 -10.88 14.66 12.55
N ASP A 210 -12.06 15.21 12.25
CA ASP A 210 -12.89 14.79 11.14
C ASP A 210 -12.23 15.25 9.81
N PRO A 211 -12.33 14.49 8.72
CA PRO A 211 -11.87 14.92 7.39
C PRO A 211 -12.38 16.29 6.97
N ASP A 212 -13.58 16.68 7.39
CA ASP A 212 -14.17 17.99 7.10
C ASP A 212 -13.39 19.19 7.68
N ASN A 213 -12.43 18.93 8.57
CA ASN A 213 -11.53 19.95 9.09
C ASN A 213 -10.36 20.29 8.16
N PHE A 214 -10.21 19.58 7.05
CA PHE A 214 -9.11 19.72 6.11
C PHE A 214 -9.61 20.05 4.70
N PHE A 215 -8.74 20.63 3.90
CA PHE A 215 -9.02 20.81 2.47
C PHE A 215 -8.66 19.57 1.69
N GLY A 216 -9.47 19.19 0.71
CA GLY A 216 -9.12 18.17 -0.27
C GLY A 216 -8.02 18.67 -1.22
N VAL A 217 -7.18 17.76 -1.69
CA VAL A 217 -6.18 18.03 -2.73
C VAL A 217 -6.59 17.34 -4.03
N GLY A 218 -6.15 17.89 -5.15
CA GLY A 218 -6.39 17.29 -6.46
C GLY A 218 -5.54 16.03 -6.67
N ASP A 219 -6.09 15.09 -7.41
CA ASP A 219 -5.37 13.89 -7.86
C ASP A 219 -4.36 14.22 -8.97
N LYS A 220 -3.36 13.37 -9.17
CA LYS A 220 -2.31 13.49 -10.18
C LYS A 220 -2.20 12.24 -11.05
#